data_cd90a96a5285b1d14ca6d18bfb1960d7
#
_entry.id   cd90a96a5285b1d14ca6d18bfb1960d7
#
_cell.length_a   1.000
_cell.length_b   1.000
_cell.length_c   1.000
_cell.angle_alpha   90.00
_cell.angle_beta   90.00
_cell.angle_gamma   90.00
#
_symmetry.space_group_name_H-M   'P 1'
#
loop_
_entity.id
_entity.type
_entity.pdbx_description
1 polymer ?
#
loop_
_entity_poly.entity_id
_entity_poly.type
_entity_poly.pdbx_seq_one_letter_code
_entity_poly.pdbx_strand_id
1 'polypeptide(L)'
;MQFWLRKCRVYHMGGNMNYNDIYDSRFLDKFGEYKSKVSSIDLKDKYEIDVLAIAKTCDILVEYIFSEHSGWSINDDSSGRRIVINKFEPEYRQRFTIAHEIGHIILNHQGKSYRTNNLEKYAGTISRMNEIAANNFAAELIMPEKLVKKSLRNSIDELGYSTSQRFSERELTKIITLSASQFNVSTQALYYRVD
;
A
#
# COMPACT_ATOMS: atom_id res chain seq x y z
N MET A 1 3.26 11.62 -14.55
CA MET A 1 2.66 12.41 -13.47
C MET A 1 1.71 13.51 -13.92
N GLN A 2 2.06 14.46 -14.83
CA GLN A 2 1.11 15.49 -15.33
C GLN A 2 -0.16 14.91 -15.96
N PHE A 3 -0.09 13.72 -16.55
CA PHE A 3 -1.26 13.01 -17.09
C PHE A 3 -2.23 12.53 -16.00
N TRP A 4 -1.71 12.12 -14.85
CA TRP A 4 -2.50 11.70 -13.69
C TRP A 4 -3.30 12.87 -13.09
N LEU A 5 -2.67 14.03 -12.96
CA LEU A 5 -3.28 15.23 -12.40
C LEU A 5 -4.45 15.77 -13.26
N ARG A 6 -4.40 15.60 -14.58
CA ARG A 6 -5.46 16.05 -15.51
C ARG A 6 -6.72 15.19 -15.50
N LYS A 7 -6.64 13.91 -15.08
CA LYS A 7 -7.78 12.98 -15.05
C LYS A 7 -8.52 12.91 -13.71
N CYS A 8 -8.18 13.75 -12.75
CA CYS A 8 -8.83 13.76 -11.44
C CYS A 8 -10.23 14.41 -11.55
N ARG A 9 -11.30 13.58 -11.59
CA ARG A 9 -12.68 14.05 -11.32
C ARG A 9 -12.80 14.40 -9.84
N VAL A 10 -13.63 15.41 -9.53
CA VAL A 10 -13.93 15.81 -8.16
C VAL A 10 -14.70 14.68 -7.48
N TYR A 11 -14.07 14.05 -6.48
CA TYR A 11 -14.76 13.18 -5.53
C TYR A 11 -14.89 13.95 -4.21
N HIS A 12 -16.12 14.40 -3.87
CA HIS A 12 -16.40 14.93 -2.54
C HIS A 12 -16.42 13.76 -1.55
N MET A 13 -15.66 13.88 -0.44
CA MET A 13 -15.85 13.02 0.73
C MET A 13 -17.04 13.60 1.53
N GLY A 14 -18.21 13.18 1.21
CA GLY A 14 -19.40 13.38 2.02
C GLY A 14 -20.01 12.02 2.29
N GLY A 15 -19.63 11.35 3.37
CA GLY A 15 -20.17 10.07 3.77
C GLY A 15 -19.10 9.08 4.23
N ASN A 16 -19.46 8.09 5.03
CA ASN A 16 -18.60 6.99 5.42
C ASN A 16 -18.17 6.20 4.18
N MET A 17 -16.93 6.41 3.72
CA MET A 17 -16.32 5.62 2.66
C MET A 17 -15.75 4.32 3.25
N ASN A 18 -15.93 3.22 2.53
CA ASN A 18 -15.31 1.95 2.85
C ASN A 18 -14.31 1.52 1.76
N TYR A 19 -13.63 0.40 1.96
CA TYR A 19 -12.60 -0.05 1.04
C TYR A 19 -13.17 -0.46 -0.34
N ASN A 20 -14.45 -0.80 -0.46
CA ASN A 20 -15.09 -1.04 -1.75
C ASN A 20 -15.14 0.23 -2.62
N ASP A 21 -15.18 1.42 -2.01
CA ASP A 21 -15.25 2.69 -2.74
C ASP A 21 -13.91 3.09 -3.34
N ILE A 22 -12.79 2.66 -2.72
CA ILE A 22 -11.44 3.10 -3.07
C ILE A 22 -10.65 2.10 -3.91
N TYR A 23 -10.91 0.79 -3.77
CA TYR A 23 -10.24 -0.23 -4.58
C TYR A 23 -11.03 -0.58 -5.84
N ASP A 24 -10.32 -1.10 -6.85
CA ASP A 24 -10.93 -1.77 -8.00
C ASP A 24 -11.44 -3.16 -7.60
N SER A 25 -12.53 -3.62 -8.20
CA SER A 25 -13.10 -4.94 -7.89
C SER A 25 -12.11 -6.08 -8.13
N ARG A 26 -11.27 -5.97 -9.19
CA ARG A 26 -10.24 -6.98 -9.50
C ARG A 26 -9.15 -7.04 -8.43
N PHE A 27 -8.85 -5.93 -7.77
CA PHE A 27 -7.93 -5.94 -6.64
C PHE A 27 -8.57 -6.63 -5.43
N LEU A 28 -9.82 -6.30 -5.12
CA LEU A 28 -10.56 -6.93 -4.03
C LEU A 28 -10.80 -8.44 -4.26
N ASP A 29 -10.94 -8.88 -5.51
CA ASP A 29 -11.08 -10.31 -5.87
C ASP A 29 -9.87 -11.15 -5.43
N LYS A 30 -8.68 -10.55 -5.33
CA LYS A 30 -7.47 -11.24 -4.83
C LYS A 30 -7.63 -11.75 -3.40
N PHE A 31 -8.47 -11.12 -2.59
CA PHE A 31 -8.73 -11.51 -1.19
C PHE A 31 -9.62 -12.76 -1.04
N GLY A 32 -10.17 -13.31 -2.13
CA GLY A 32 -10.96 -14.54 -2.10
C GLY A 32 -12.12 -14.48 -1.09
N GLU A 33 -12.16 -15.41 -0.15
CA GLU A 33 -13.19 -15.48 0.90
C GLU A 33 -13.24 -14.25 1.81
N TYR A 34 -12.13 -13.54 1.98
CA TYR A 34 -12.06 -12.32 2.80
C TYR A 34 -12.56 -11.06 2.08
N LYS A 35 -12.83 -11.14 0.76
CA LYS A 35 -13.24 -10.00 -0.07
C LYS A 35 -14.34 -9.15 0.57
N SER A 36 -15.44 -9.79 0.98
CA SER A 36 -16.58 -9.08 1.56
C SER A 36 -16.22 -8.33 2.84
N LYS A 37 -15.48 -8.98 3.74
CA LYS A 37 -15.05 -8.40 5.01
C LYS A 37 -14.06 -7.25 4.79
N VAL A 38 -13.07 -7.41 3.90
CA VAL A 38 -12.10 -6.36 3.54
C VAL A 38 -12.79 -5.17 2.89
N SER A 39 -13.73 -5.42 1.96
CA SER A 39 -14.49 -4.37 1.26
C SER A 39 -15.29 -3.49 2.22
N SER A 40 -15.76 -4.04 3.34
CA SER A 40 -16.58 -3.34 4.33
C SER A 40 -15.79 -2.56 5.38
N ILE A 41 -14.45 -2.61 5.36
CA ILE A 41 -13.63 -1.83 6.30
C ILE A 41 -13.85 -0.33 6.05
N ASP A 42 -14.18 0.41 7.12
CA ASP A 42 -14.37 1.85 7.08
C ASP A 42 -13.03 2.58 6.92
N LEU A 43 -12.96 3.52 6.00
CA LEU A 43 -11.76 4.33 5.73
C LEU A 43 -11.51 5.40 6.82
N LYS A 44 -12.51 5.73 7.64
CA LYS A 44 -12.42 6.71 8.74
C LYS A 44 -11.92 8.09 8.31
N ASP A 45 -12.27 8.54 7.09
CA ASP A 45 -11.85 9.81 6.49
C ASP A 45 -10.32 10.04 6.47
N LYS A 46 -9.54 8.96 6.40
CA LYS A 46 -8.07 9.01 6.30
C LYS A 46 -7.60 8.59 4.91
N TYR A 47 -6.43 9.09 4.51
CA TYR A 47 -5.71 8.57 3.33
C TYR A 47 -4.90 7.32 3.67
N GLU A 48 -4.54 7.19 4.92
CA GLU A 48 -3.75 6.09 5.44
C GLU A 48 -4.60 4.82 5.56
N ILE A 49 -4.22 3.77 4.85
CA ILE A 49 -4.87 2.45 4.90
C ILE A 49 -4.47 1.72 6.18
N ASP A 50 -5.43 1.20 6.92
CA ASP A 50 -5.19 0.40 8.12
C ASP A 50 -4.78 -1.04 7.74
N VAL A 51 -3.48 -1.24 7.52
CA VAL A 51 -2.93 -2.55 7.13
C VAL A 51 -3.08 -3.60 8.24
N LEU A 52 -3.15 -3.18 9.51
CA LEU A 52 -3.38 -4.09 10.63
C LEU A 52 -4.83 -4.56 10.68
N ALA A 53 -5.79 -3.69 10.38
CA ALA A 53 -7.19 -4.08 10.25
C ALA A 53 -7.38 -5.08 9.10
N ILE A 54 -6.67 -4.90 7.97
CA ILE A 54 -6.70 -5.85 6.85
C ILE A 54 -6.10 -7.20 7.28
N ALA A 55 -4.90 -7.20 7.90
CA ALA A 55 -4.27 -8.43 8.38
C ALA A 55 -5.21 -9.19 9.32
N LYS A 56 -5.79 -8.50 10.31
CA LYS A 56 -6.76 -9.07 11.25
C LYS A 56 -7.99 -9.65 10.54
N THR A 57 -8.51 -8.94 9.54
CA THR A 57 -9.69 -9.37 8.75
C THR A 57 -9.40 -10.64 7.94
N CYS A 58 -8.14 -10.83 7.55
CA CYS A 58 -7.65 -12.01 6.81
C CYS A 58 -7.12 -13.13 7.73
N ASP A 59 -7.40 -13.07 9.03
CA ASP A 59 -6.92 -14.03 10.03
C ASP A 59 -5.39 -14.16 10.06
N ILE A 60 -4.68 -13.03 9.88
CA ILE A 60 -3.22 -12.93 9.89
C ILE A 60 -2.77 -12.26 11.19
N LEU A 61 -1.96 -12.97 12.00
CA LEU A 61 -1.33 -12.42 13.20
C LEU A 61 -0.09 -11.60 12.81
N VAL A 62 0.04 -10.37 13.33
CA VAL A 62 1.21 -9.52 13.13
C VAL A 62 1.99 -9.41 14.44
N GLU A 63 3.27 -9.77 14.40
CA GLU A 63 4.19 -9.76 15.53
C GLU A 63 5.36 -8.81 15.27
N TYR A 64 5.82 -8.12 16.32
CA TYR A 64 6.93 -7.18 16.23
C TYR A 64 8.11 -7.68 17.04
N ILE A 65 9.25 -7.89 16.39
CA ILE A 65 10.47 -8.37 17.04
C ILE A 65 11.68 -7.51 16.65
N PHE A 66 12.82 -7.75 17.28
CA PHE A 66 14.11 -7.30 16.78
C PHE A 66 14.61 -8.26 15.71
N SER A 67 14.97 -7.76 14.53
CA SER A 67 15.49 -8.57 13.43
C SER A 67 16.43 -7.77 12.53
N GLU A 68 17.36 -8.46 11.87
CA GLU A 68 18.17 -7.91 10.79
C GLU A 68 17.40 -7.79 9.46
N HIS A 69 16.28 -8.51 9.32
CA HIS A 69 15.38 -8.44 8.17
C HIS A 69 14.22 -7.50 8.47
N SER A 70 13.68 -6.84 7.44
CA SER A 70 12.52 -5.95 7.58
C SER A 70 11.27 -6.69 8.06
N GLY A 71 11.08 -7.92 7.58
CA GLY A 71 9.98 -8.80 7.98
C GLY A 71 9.93 -10.06 7.11
N TRP A 72 9.03 -10.96 7.48
CA TRP A 72 8.68 -12.17 6.72
C TRP A 72 7.31 -12.67 7.09
N SER A 73 6.73 -13.50 6.24
CA SER A 73 5.47 -14.20 6.52
C SER A 73 5.67 -15.70 6.67
N ILE A 74 4.78 -16.28 7.45
CA ILE A 74 4.58 -17.72 7.60
C ILE A 74 3.14 -18.00 7.22
N ASN A 75 2.94 -18.86 6.22
CA ASN A 75 1.63 -19.33 5.79
C ASN A 75 1.63 -20.86 5.92
N ASP A 76 1.16 -21.34 7.04
CA ASP A 76 1.21 -22.77 7.41
C ASP A 76 -0.16 -23.17 7.96
N ASP A 77 -0.72 -24.26 7.41
CA ASP A 77 -2.02 -24.81 7.79
C ASP A 77 -2.06 -25.26 9.25
N SER A 78 -0.91 -25.62 9.83
CA SER A 78 -0.80 -26.12 11.22
C SER A 78 -0.59 -25.02 12.25
N SER A 79 0.16 -23.96 11.91
CA SER A 79 0.52 -22.87 12.82
C SER A 79 -0.20 -21.55 12.52
N GLY A 80 -1.03 -21.54 11.49
CA GLY A 80 -1.78 -20.36 11.05
C GLY A 80 -0.93 -19.36 10.25
N ARG A 81 -1.58 -18.26 9.88
CA ARG A 81 -0.98 -17.17 9.09
C ARG A 81 -0.36 -16.13 10.02
N ARG A 82 0.91 -15.82 9.79
CA ARG A 82 1.65 -14.89 10.64
C ARG A 82 2.59 -14.01 9.83
N ILE A 83 2.68 -12.76 10.22
CA ILE A 83 3.66 -11.78 9.72
C ILE A 83 4.53 -11.34 10.88
N VAL A 84 5.83 -11.36 10.68
CA VAL A 84 6.83 -10.90 11.67
C VAL A 84 7.53 -9.66 11.12
N ILE A 85 7.57 -8.58 11.92
CA ILE A 85 8.05 -7.26 11.51
C ILE A 85 9.19 -6.80 12.42
N ASN A 86 10.22 -6.19 11.84
CA ASN A 86 11.27 -5.52 12.59
C ASN A 86 10.74 -4.22 13.21
N LYS A 87 10.62 -4.20 14.54
CA LYS A 87 10.08 -3.05 15.29
C LYS A 87 10.95 -1.80 15.27
N PHE A 88 12.22 -1.88 14.84
CA PHE A 88 13.14 -0.74 14.79
C PHE A 88 13.15 -0.02 13.45
N GLU A 89 12.44 -0.52 12.45
CA GLU A 89 12.28 0.22 11.21
C GLU A 89 11.31 1.40 11.38
N PRO A 90 11.46 2.46 10.57
CA PRO A 90 10.48 3.55 10.54
C PRO A 90 9.07 3.04 10.24
N GLU A 91 8.04 3.67 10.80
CA GLU A 91 6.64 3.24 10.70
C GLU A 91 6.18 3.04 9.25
N TYR A 92 6.46 4.01 8.36
CA TYR A 92 6.10 3.89 6.94
C TYR A 92 6.70 2.64 6.27
N ARG A 93 7.88 2.20 6.75
CA ARG A 93 8.55 1.00 6.24
C ARG A 93 7.94 -0.26 6.81
N GLN A 94 7.63 -0.28 8.12
CA GLN A 94 6.89 -1.38 8.75
C GLN A 94 5.54 -1.59 8.04
N ARG A 95 4.80 -0.52 7.78
CA ARG A 95 3.51 -0.57 7.07
C ARG A 95 3.63 -1.16 5.67
N PHE A 96 4.63 -0.72 4.88
CA PHE A 96 4.86 -1.30 3.57
C PHE A 96 5.26 -2.78 3.67
N THR A 97 6.08 -3.16 4.66
CA THR A 97 6.46 -4.56 4.89
C THR A 97 5.24 -5.40 5.25
N ILE A 98 4.36 -4.94 6.15
CA ILE A 98 3.11 -5.64 6.46
C ILE A 98 2.26 -5.84 5.20
N ALA A 99 2.07 -4.81 4.39
CA ALA A 99 1.31 -4.89 3.14
C ALA A 99 1.92 -5.87 2.13
N HIS A 100 3.25 -5.92 2.05
CA HIS A 100 4.01 -6.84 1.20
C HIS A 100 3.81 -8.30 1.64
N GLU A 101 3.92 -8.56 2.94
CA GLU A 101 3.73 -9.90 3.50
C GLU A 101 2.27 -10.36 3.41
N ILE A 102 1.30 -9.45 3.56
CA ILE A 102 -0.12 -9.73 3.23
C ILE A 102 -0.21 -10.18 1.77
N GLY A 103 0.51 -9.49 0.86
CA GLY A 103 0.57 -9.85 -0.56
C GLY A 103 1.07 -11.28 -0.78
N HIS A 104 2.14 -11.71 -0.10
CA HIS A 104 2.63 -13.08 -0.19
C HIS A 104 1.59 -14.10 0.27
N ILE A 105 0.91 -13.84 1.38
CA ILE A 105 -0.12 -14.73 1.93
C ILE A 105 -1.34 -14.79 1.00
N ILE A 106 -1.87 -13.63 0.58
CA ILE A 106 -3.10 -13.55 -0.24
C ILE A 106 -2.89 -14.10 -1.64
N LEU A 107 -1.70 -13.92 -2.23
CA LEU A 107 -1.35 -14.48 -3.53
C LEU A 107 -0.86 -15.94 -3.45
N ASN A 108 -0.90 -16.52 -2.26
CA ASN A 108 -0.50 -17.92 -1.99
C ASN A 108 0.91 -18.25 -2.49
N HIS A 109 1.86 -17.33 -2.28
CA HIS A 109 3.27 -17.58 -2.58
C HIS A 109 3.84 -18.59 -1.59
N GLN A 110 4.36 -19.72 -2.11
CA GLN A 110 4.92 -20.79 -1.27
C GLN A 110 6.34 -20.46 -0.82
N GLY A 111 6.68 -20.89 0.40
CA GLY A 111 8.01 -20.75 0.99
C GLY A 111 8.13 -19.55 1.93
N LYS A 112 9.20 -19.57 2.76
CA LYS A 112 9.58 -18.40 3.57
C LYS A 112 10.17 -17.34 2.65
N SER A 113 9.50 -16.21 2.52
CA SER A 113 10.03 -15.03 1.85
C SER A 113 10.62 -14.11 2.92
N TYR A 114 11.90 -13.78 2.80
CA TYR A 114 12.52 -12.73 3.62
C TYR A 114 12.62 -11.48 2.79
N ARG A 115 11.95 -10.42 3.20
CA ARG A 115 12.07 -9.16 2.49
C ARG A 115 13.50 -8.63 2.55
N THR A 116 14.12 -8.50 1.38
CA THR A 116 15.43 -7.87 1.19
C THR A 116 15.29 -6.72 0.19
N ASN A 117 16.12 -5.69 0.35
CA ASN A 117 16.17 -4.54 -0.56
C ASN A 117 16.82 -4.87 -1.92
N ASN A 118 17.31 -6.11 -2.14
CA ASN A 118 18.00 -6.49 -3.36
C ASN A 118 17.34 -7.72 -3.99
N LEU A 119 16.59 -7.49 -5.09
CA LEU A 119 15.91 -8.53 -5.87
C LEU A 119 16.89 -9.53 -6.53
N GLU A 120 18.17 -9.19 -6.68
CA GLU A 120 19.18 -10.08 -7.25
C GLU A 120 19.54 -11.26 -6.34
N LYS A 121 19.22 -11.15 -5.04
CA LYS A 121 19.46 -12.21 -4.07
C LYS A 121 18.46 -13.36 -4.12
N TYR A 122 17.37 -13.21 -4.90
CA TYR A 122 16.37 -14.27 -5.02
C TYR A 122 16.83 -15.34 -6.01
N ALA A 123 17.05 -16.53 -5.50
CA ALA A 123 17.41 -17.70 -6.32
C ALA A 123 16.18 -18.17 -7.11
N GLY A 124 16.17 -17.87 -8.41
CA GLY A 124 15.19 -18.39 -9.37
C GLY A 124 14.14 -17.38 -9.83
N THR A 125 13.66 -17.61 -11.04
CA THR A 125 12.69 -16.74 -11.73
C THR A 125 11.36 -16.64 -10.99
N ILE A 126 10.86 -17.74 -10.42
CA ILE A 126 9.58 -17.79 -9.70
C ILE A 126 9.65 -16.94 -8.43
N SER A 127 10.71 -17.06 -7.65
CA SER A 127 10.89 -16.26 -6.43
C SER A 127 10.92 -14.77 -6.74
N ARG A 128 11.64 -14.37 -7.79
CA ARG A 128 11.68 -12.97 -8.24
C ARG A 128 10.30 -12.47 -8.71
N MET A 129 9.54 -13.30 -9.43
CA MET A 129 8.18 -12.94 -9.86
C MET A 129 7.23 -12.77 -8.67
N ASN A 130 7.33 -13.62 -7.65
CA ASN A 130 6.54 -13.53 -6.44
C ASN A 130 6.84 -12.23 -5.67
N GLU A 131 8.12 -11.84 -5.57
CA GLU A 131 8.51 -10.58 -4.94
C GLU A 131 7.98 -9.35 -5.67
N ILE A 132 8.05 -9.36 -7.01
CA ILE A 132 7.47 -8.29 -7.83
C ILE A 132 5.96 -8.22 -7.63
N ALA A 133 5.27 -9.37 -7.62
CA ALA A 133 3.83 -9.43 -7.40
C ALA A 133 3.45 -8.92 -5.99
N ALA A 134 4.20 -9.30 -4.94
CA ALA A 134 3.98 -8.84 -3.58
C ALA A 134 4.25 -7.33 -3.42
N ASN A 135 5.30 -6.80 -4.08
CA ASN A 135 5.58 -5.36 -4.09
C ASN A 135 4.45 -4.56 -4.80
N ASN A 136 3.97 -5.05 -5.94
CA ASN A 136 2.86 -4.42 -6.66
C ASN A 136 1.56 -4.47 -5.85
N PHE A 137 1.30 -5.61 -5.19
CA PHE A 137 0.16 -5.75 -4.29
C PHE A 137 0.25 -4.76 -3.13
N ALA A 138 1.40 -4.66 -2.46
CA ALA A 138 1.63 -3.72 -1.37
C ALA A 138 1.42 -2.27 -1.80
N ALA A 139 1.99 -1.87 -2.94
CA ALA A 139 1.84 -0.53 -3.48
C ALA A 139 0.37 -0.18 -3.78
N GLU A 140 -0.38 -1.12 -4.37
CA GLU A 140 -1.82 -0.96 -4.65
C GLU A 140 -2.63 -0.91 -3.35
N LEU A 141 -2.28 -1.75 -2.36
CA LEU A 141 -2.96 -1.80 -1.07
C LEU A 141 -2.83 -0.49 -0.30
N ILE A 142 -1.62 0.03 -0.10
CA ILE A 142 -1.40 1.22 0.73
C ILE A 142 -1.59 2.53 -0.03
N MET A 143 -1.58 2.51 -1.36
CA MET A 143 -1.77 3.68 -2.23
C MET A 143 -2.79 3.39 -3.33
N PRO A 144 -4.08 3.16 -2.97
CA PRO A 144 -5.14 2.91 -3.97
C PRO A 144 -5.29 4.12 -4.89
N GLU A 145 -5.44 3.84 -6.19
CA GLU A 145 -5.42 4.87 -7.24
C GLU A 145 -6.41 6.01 -6.98
N LYS A 146 -7.63 5.68 -6.57
CA LYS A 146 -8.67 6.70 -6.31
C LYS A 146 -8.29 7.64 -5.16
N LEU A 147 -7.70 7.10 -4.08
CA LEU A 147 -7.23 7.91 -2.95
C LEU A 147 -6.00 8.74 -3.32
N VAL A 148 -5.05 8.17 -4.08
CA VAL A 148 -3.87 8.91 -4.56
C VAL A 148 -4.30 10.12 -5.39
N LYS A 149 -5.20 9.94 -6.35
CA LYS A 149 -5.75 11.04 -7.16
C LYS A 149 -6.38 12.13 -6.30
N LYS A 150 -7.11 11.74 -5.27
CA LYS A 150 -7.75 12.67 -4.35
C LYS A 150 -6.74 13.42 -3.49
N SER A 151 -5.78 12.69 -2.89
CA SER A 151 -4.72 13.29 -2.07
C SER A 151 -3.90 14.31 -2.87
N LEU A 152 -3.47 13.95 -4.10
CA LEU A 152 -2.75 14.87 -4.98
C LEU A 152 -3.53 16.15 -5.25
N ARG A 153 -4.84 16.05 -5.52
CA ARG A 153 -5.68 17.23 -5.72
C ARG A 153 -5.75 18.09 -4.45
N ASN A 154 -6.04 17.48 -3.31
CA ASN A 154 -6.08 18.22 -2.04
C ASN A 154 -4.74 18.90 -1.74
N SER A 155 -3.62 18.24 -2.02
CA SER A 155 -2.29 18.82 -1.85
C SER A 155 -2.04 20.00 -2.80
N ILE A 156 -2.55 19.96 -4.04
CA ILE A 156 -2.49 21.06 -4.99
C ILE A 156 -3.27 22.27 -4.44
N ASP A 157 -4.50 22.04 -3.99
CA ASP A 157 -5.38 23.09 -3.45
C ASP A 157 -4.80 23.69 -2.16
N GLU A 158 -4.28 22.84 -1.24
CA GLU A 158 -3.63 23.27 0.02
C GLU A 158 -2.37 24.13 -0.22
N LEU A 159 -1.61 23.81 -1.28
CA LEU A 159 -0.42 24.59 -1.67
C LEU A 159 -0.78 25.84 -2.47
N GLY A 160 -2.07 26.11 -2.71
CA GLY A 160 -2.54 27.27 -3.46
C GLY A 160 -2.26 27.21 -4.97
N TYR A 161 -2.06 26.00 -5.50
CA TYR A 161 -1.81 25.82 -6.94
C TYR A 161 -3.11 25.54 -7.70
N SER A 162 -3.09 25.77 -9.02
CA SER A 162 -4.20 25.41 -9.91
C SER A 162 -3.94 24.07 -10.61
N THR A 163 -4.95 23.20 -10.64
CA THR A 163 -4.86 21.93 -11.39
C THR A 163 -4.71 22.12 -12.91
N SER A 164 -4.97 23.32 -13.43
CA SER A 164 -4.84 23.67 -14.86
C SER A 164 -3.43 24.14 -15.24
N GLN A 165 -2.57 24.48 -14.26
CA GLN A 165 -1.21 24.94 -14.54
C GLN A 165 -0.26 23.77 -14.84
N ARG A 166 0.90 24.09 -15.45
CA ARG A 166 2.03 23.17 -15.50
C ARG A 166 2.87 23.37 -14.25
N PHE A 167 3.25 22.27 -13.62
CA PHE A 167 4.08 22.29 -12.43
C PHE A 167 5.56 22.16 -12.79
N SER A 168 6.40 22.96 -12.14
CA SER A 168 7.85 22.78 -12.11
C SER A 168 8.22 21.54 -11.26
N GLU A 169 9.43 21.01 -11.41
CA GLU A 169 9.93 19.87 -10.60
C GLU A 169 9.84 20.15 -9.08
N ARG A 170 10.15 21.41 -8.68
CA ARG A 170 10.06 21.82 -7.28
C ARG A 170 8.63 21.81 -6.74
N GLU A 171 7.66 22.24 -7.52
CA GLU A 171 6.24 22.21 -7.15
C GLU A 171 5.72 20.78 -7.10
N LEU A 172 6.11 19.95 -8.08
CA LEU A 172 5.78 18.53 -8.10
C LEU A 172 6.32 17.80 -6.85
N THR A 173 7.58 18.09 -6.48
CA THR A 173 8.18 17.52 -5.26
C THR A 173 7.38 17.89 -4.01
N LYS A 174 6.94 19.17 -3.89
CA LYS A 174 6.11 19.61 -2.76
C LYS A 174 4.77 18.88 -2.70
N ILE A 175 4.06 18.78 -3.84
CA ILE A 175 2.78 18.08 -3.94
C ILE A 175 2.93 16.62 -3.53
N ILE A 176 3.95 15.92 -4.05
CA ILE A 176 4.20 14.52 -3.73
C ILE A 176 4.57 14.34 -2.27
N THR A 177 5.43 15.21 -1.73
CA THR A 177 5.85 15.10 -0.32
C THR A 177 4.66 15.28 0.62
N LEU A 178 3.79 16.27 0.35
CA LEU A 178 2.59 16.49 1.13
C LEU A 178 1.62 15.30 1.01
N SER A 179 1.37 14.82 -0.19
CA SER A 179 0.52 13.63 -0.39
C SER A 179 1.11 12.37 0.25
N ALA A 180 2.42 12.15 0.18
CA ALA A 180 3.08 10.98 0.78
C ALA A 180 2.91 10.98 2.31
N SER A 181 2.98 12.15 2.95
CA SER A 181 2.75 12.26 4.40
C SER A 181 1.32 11.86 4.79
N GLN A 182 0.32 12.16 3.96
CA GLN A 182 -1.07 11.78 4.21
C GLN A 182 -1.30 10.27 4.17
N PHE A 183 -0.51 9.54 3.36
CA PHE A 183 -0.54 8.07 3.26
C PHE A 183 0.38 7.37 4.27
N ASN A 184 1.21 8.11 4.99
CA ASN A 184 2.29 7.55 5.81
C ASN A 184 3.19 6.60 4.98
N VAL A 185 3.68 7.11 3.83
CA VAL A 185 4.63 6.45 2.94
C VAL A 185 5.82 7.36 2.61
N SER A 186 6.91 6.79 2.10
CA SER A 186 8.03 7.62 1.64
C SER A 186 7.64 8.41 0.38
N THR A 187 8.20 9.63 0.24
CA THR A 187 8.04 10.45 -0.96
C THR A 187 8.42 9.70 -2.23
N GLN A 188 9.49 8.88 -2.15
CA GLN A 188 9.94 8.04 -3.26
C GLN A 188 8.92 6.97 -3.64
N ALA A 189 8.27 6.32 -2.66
CA ALA A 189 7.24 5.31 -2.93
C ALA A 189 6.04 5.91 -3.67
N LEU A 190 5.58 7.10 -3.24
CA LEU A 190 4.49 7.78 -3.94
C LEU A 190 4.92 8.26 -5.33
N TYR A 191 6.15 8.75 -5.47
CA TYR A 191 6.68 9.13 -6.78
C TYR A 191 6.60 7.97 -7.78
N TYR A 192 7.12 6.79 -7.42
CA TYR A 192 7.03 5.59 -8.27
C TYR A 192 5.59 5.12 -8.52
N ARG A 193 4.66 5.42 -7.62
CA ARG A 193 3.25 5.05 -7.79
C ARG A 193 2.55 5.89 -8.86
N VAL A 194 2.99 7.14 -9.08
CA VAL A 194 2.35 8.12 -9.96
C VAL A 194 3.15 8.44 -11.24
N ASP A 195 4.35 7.90 -11.38
CA ASP A 195 5.16 8.03 -12.58
C ASP A 195 4.72 7.04 -13.64
#